data_89875a298249b40710fada463298446c
#
_entry.id   89875a298249b40710fada463298446c
#
_cell.length_a   1.000
_cell.length_b   1.000
_cell.length_c   1.000
_cell.angle_alpha   90.00
_cell.angle_beta   90.00
_cell.angle_gamma   90.00
#
_symmetry.space_group_name_H-M   'P 1'
#
loop_
_entity.id
_entity.type
_entity.pdbx_description
1 polymer ?
#
loop_
_entity_poly.entity_id
_entity_poly.type
_entity_poly.pdbx_seq_one_letter_code
_entity_poly.pdbx_strand_id
1 'polypeptide(L)'
;MEYTKGYKFRIYPTKAQVQTIEQTLGCCRFVYNHFLALRMESWKTKKESVTYVQTSALLTELKNHPDYVWLKAVDSMALQESLRNLDRSYQNFFKKIAKYPRFKSKHNHRQSYRTRNQGNGIRIEGEKLHLPRLGLVKIKLSREFEGKIQNATISRTASGKYYVSLCVTADIENFLARNEGGEVGIDVGLKEFCSDSNGNVVENPCILKRLSKKLAREQRKLSRKKKE
;
A
#
# COMPACT_ATOMS: atom_id res chain seq x y z
N MET A 1 6.32 4.10 -26.49
CA MET A 1 6.19 5.05 -25.35
C MET A 1 5.94 4.23 -24.11
N GLU A 2 6.78 4.37 -23.07
CA GLU A 2 6.61 3.58 -21.84
C GLU A 2 5.42 4.09 -21.01
N TYR A 3 4.59 3.17 -20.60
CA TYR A 3 3.45 3.42 -19.72
C TYR A 3 3.58 2.58 -18.44
N THR A 4 3.22 3.18 -17.31
CA THR A 4 3.30 2.52 -16.00
C THR A 4 1.91 2.26 -15.45
N LYS A 5 1.61 0.99 -15.10
CA LYS A 5 0.32 0.56 -14.57
C LYS A 5 0.47 -0.22 -13.26
N GLY A 6 -0.48 -0.03 -12.37
CA GLY A 6 -0.55 -0.72 -11.08
C GLY A 6 -1.49 -1.92 -11.12
N TYR A 7 -0.99 -3.09 -10.69
CA TYR A 7 -1.78 -4.33 -10.59
C TYR A 7 -1.82 -4.78 -9.14
N LYS A 8 -3.00 -4.95 -8.58
CA LYS A 8 -3.19 -5.40 -7.20
C LYS A 8 -3.72 -6.83 -7.16
N PHE A 9 -3.00 -7.70 -6.45
CA PHE A 9 -3.32 -9.11 -6.30
C PHE A 9 -3.40 -9.52 -4.84
N ARG A 10 -4.17 -10.55 -4.56
CA ARG A 10 -4.18 -11.21 -3.26
C ARG A 10 -2.99 -12.14 -3.13
N ILE A 11 -2.30 -12.10 -1.99
CA ILE A 11 -1.23 -13.05 -1.64
C ILE A 11 -1.59 -13.84 -0.39
N TYR A 12 -1.04 -15.05 -0.30
CA TYR A 12 -1.29 -16.01 0.79
C TYR A 12 0.05 -16.40 1.43
N PRO A 13 0.62 -15.54 2.29
CA PRO A 13 1.87 -15.84 2.96
C PRO A 13 1.70 -16.95 4.00
N THR A 14 2.72 -17.79 4.17
CA THR A 14 2.83 -18.76 5.27
C THR A 14 3.02 -18.05 6.61
N LYS A 15 2.91 -18.77 7.74
CA LYS A 15 3.12 -18.19 9.09
C LYS A 15 4.50 -17.52 9.21
N ALA A 16 5.56 -18.16 8.72
CA ALA A 16 6.91 -17.59 8.74
C ALA A 16 7.02 -16.33 7.88
N GLN A 17 6.42 -16.34 6.67
CA GLN A 17 6.38 -15.16 5.80
C GLN A 17 5.58 -14.01 6.42
N VAL A 18 4.50 -14.30 7.13
CA VAL A 18 3.73 -13.30 7.90
C VAL A 18 4.63 -12.62 8.94
N GLN A 19 5.41 -13.38 9.70
CA GLN A 19 6.36 -12.81 10.68
C GLN A 19 7.34 -11.85 10.00
N THR A 20 7.93 -12.24 8.87
CA THR A 20 8.86 -11.40 8.11
C THR A 20 8.17 -10.14 7.58
N ILE A 21 6.92 -10.23 7.11
CA ILE A 21 6.14 -9.05 6.67
C ILE A 21 5.90 -8.09 7.84
N GLU A 22 5.45 -8.60 8.99
CA GLU A 22 5.17 -7.79 10.18
C GLU A 22 6.46 -7.13 10.72
N GLN A 23 7.56 -7.87 10.73
CA GLN A 23 8.88 -7.33 11.08
C GLN A 23 9.29 -6.21 10.11
N THR A 24 9.14 -6.42 8.80
CA THR A 24 9.46 -5.39 7.79
C THR A 24 8.59 -4.15 7.96
N LEU A 25 7.29 -4.30 8.22
CA LEU A 25 6.38 -3.19 8.52
C LEU A 25 6.82 -2.41 9.77
N GLY A 26 7.24 -3.14 10.81
CA GLY A 26 7.79 -2.56 12.04
C GLY A 26 9.06 -1.75 11.78
N CYS A 27 10.01 -2.33 11.07
CA CYS A 27 11.28 -1.68 10.71
C CYS A 27 11.07 -0.43 9.83
N CYS A 28 10.22 -0.51 8.82
CA CYS A 28 9.88 0.64 7.97
C CYS A 28 9.23 1.78 8.76
N ARG A 29 8.36 1.45 9.72
CA ARG A 29 7.75 2.45 10.62
C ARG A 29 8.79 3.06 11.53
N PHE A 30 9.68 2.26 12.12
CA PHE A 30 10.77 2.74 12.96
C PHE A 30 11.67 3.71 12.19
N VAL A 31 12.17 3.31 11.02
CA VAL A 31 13.04 4.13 10.17
C VAL A 31 12.34 5.46 9.82
N TYR A 32 11.09 5.42 9.39
CA TYR A 32 10.34 6.64 9.10
C TYR A 32 10.26 7.57 10.30
N ASN A 33 9.91 7.04 11.47
CA ASN A 33 9.73 7.84 12.69
C ASN A 33 11.05 8.36 13.23
N HIS A 34 12.10 7.55 13.24
CA HIS A 34 13.44 7.92 13.68
C HIS A 34 13.97 9.11 12.87
N PHE A 35 13.90 9.03 11.55
CA PHE A 35 14.38 10.11 10.69
C PHE A 35 13.42 11.31 10.62
N LEU A 36 12.14 11.14 10.91
CA LEU A 36 11.24 12.27 11.12
C LEU A 36 11.64 13.04 12.38
N ALA A 37 11.89 12.35 13.49
CA ALA A 37 12.36 12.97 14.74
C ALA A 37 13.68 13.71 14.52
N LEU A 38 14.66 13.07 13.87
CA LEU A 38 15.95 13.67 13.55
C LEU A 38 15.81 14.96 12.73
N ARG A 39 14.98 14.94 11.68
CA ARG A 39 14.73 16.14 10.86
C ARG A 39 14.05 17.26 11.65
N MET A 40 13.12 16.91 12.52
CA MET A 40 12.43 17.88 13.39
C MET A 40 13.41 18.52 14.37
N GLU A 41 14.28 17.74 14.98
CA GLU A 41 15.29 18.21 15.94
C GLU A 41 16.35 19.08 15.27
N SER A 42 16.90 18.66 14.13
CA SER A 42 17.85 19.44 13.34
C SER A 42 17.28 20.82 12.99
N TRP A 43 16.04 20.88 12.54
CA TRP A 43 15.39 22.15 12.26
C TRP A 43 15.16 23.00 13.50
N LYS A 44 14.77 22.38 14.61
CA LYS A 44 14.51 23.09 15.88
C LYS A 44 15.80 23.69 16.46
N THR A 45 16.90 22.94 16.44
CA THR A 45 18.16 23.32 17.10
C THR A 45 19.05 24.17 16.20
N LYS A 46 19.23 23.74 14.94
CA LYS A 46 20.22 24.31 14.01
C LYS A 46 19.60 25.08 12.84
N LYS A 47 18.28 25.00 12.64
CA LYS A 47 17.57 25.52 11.44
C LYS A 47 18.06 24.89 10.12
N GLU A 48 18.67 23.72 10.21
CA GLU A 48 19.22 23.00 9.05
C GLU A 48 18.21 21.98 8.52
N SER A 49 18.09 21.92 7.18
CA SER A 49 17.26 20.92 6.50
C SER A 49 18.10 19.69 6.18
N VAL A 50 17.70 18.53 6.71
CA VAL A 50 18.36 17.25 6.41
C VAL A 50 17.73 16.64 5.17
N THR A 51 18.56 16.38 4.16
CA THR A 51 18.15 15.84 2.85
C THR A 51 17.96 14.32 2.87
N TYR A 52 17.35 13.79 1.79
CA TYR A 52 17.25 12.34 1.59
C TYR A 52 18.64 11.67 1.54
N VAL A 53 19.63 12.29 0.89
CA VAL A 53 20.97 11.71 0.75
C VAL A 53 21.63 11.55 2.12
N GLN A 54 21.57 12.58 2.96
CA GLN A 54 22.09 12.53 4.33
C GLN A 54 21.37 11.46 5.17
N THR A 55 20.04 11.39 5.13
CA THR A 55 19.31 10.35 5.87
C THR A 55 19.60 8.95 5.37
N SER A 56 19.90 8.77 4.07
CA SER A 56 20.28 7.47 3.50
C SER A 56 21.68 7.03 3.99
N ALA A 57 22.64 7.94 4.08
CA ALA A 57 23.95 7.66 4.67
C ALA A 57 23.81 7.29 6.15
N LEU A 58 23.11 8.12 6.93
CA LEU A 58 22.85 7.87 8.35
C LEU A 58 22.10 6.54 8.59
N LEU A 59 21.22 6.11 7.70
CA LEU A 59 20.58 4.79 7.80
C LEU A 59 21.60 3.65 7.68
N THR A 60 22.63 3.83 6.86
CA THR A 60 23.71 2.83 6.73
C THR A 60 24.52 2.73 8.01
N GLU A 61 24.87 3.85 8.62
CA GLU A 61 25.53 3.92 9.92
C GLU A 61 24.65 3.33 11.02
N LEU A 62 23.39 3.72 11.08
CA LEU A 62 22.41 3.21 12.03
C LEU A 62 22.30 1.69 12.01
N LYS A 63 22.29 1.06 10.83
CA LYS A 63 22.24 -0.39 10.69
C LYS A 63 23.51 -1.09 11.23
N ASN A 64 24.62 -0.39 11.31
CA ASN A 64 25.89 -0.93 11.82
C ASN A 64 26.04 -0.73 13.34
N HIS A 65 25.22 0.15 13.94
CA HIS A 65 25.21 0.34 15.38
C HIS A 65 24.66 -0.92 16.10
N PRO A 66 25.27 -1.38 17.20
CA PRO A 66 24.88 -2.62 17.92
C PRO A 66 23.38 -2.69 18.25
N ASP A 67 22.78 -1.60 18.70
CA ASP A 67 21.38 -1.54 19.12
C ASP A 67 20.38 -1.68 17.96
N TYR A 68 20.83 -1.51 16.72
CA TYR A 68 19.96 -1.49 15.53
C TYR A 68 20.29 -2.53 14.47
N VAL A 69 21.15 -3.51 14.81
CA VAL A 69 21.56 -4.62 13.91
C VAL A 69 20.35 -5.38 13.36
N TRP A 70 19.25 -5.44 14.10
CA TRP A 70 18.00 -6.07 13.68
C TRP A 70 17.39 -5.46 12.41
N LEU A 71 17.75 -4.22 12.03
CA LEU A 71 17.36 -3.62 10.75
C LEU A 71 17.97 -4.35 9.53
N LYS A 72 19.07 -5.12 9.72
CA LYS A 72 19.67 -5.93 8.65
C LYS A 72 18.86 -7.20 8.33
N ALA A 73 17.97 -7.63 9.22
CA ALA A 73 17.14 -8.82 9.02
C ALA A 73 16.06 -8.65 7.94
N VAL A 74 15.71 -7.41 7.60
CA VAL A 74 14.65 -7.09 6.63
C VAL A 74 15.22 -6.58 5.31
N ASP A 75 14.33 -6.42 4.32
CA ASP A 75 14.70 -5.89 3.02
C ASP A 75 15.20 -4.45 3.10
N SER A 76 16.45 -4.23 2.69
CA SER A 76 17.09 -2.91 2.71
C SER A 76 16.41 -1.90 1.78
N MET A 77 15.85 -2.37 0.65
CA MET A 77 15.09 -1.50 -0.26
C MET A 77 13.81 -0.98 0.39
N ALA A 78 13.14 -1.80 1.21
CA ALA A 78 11.96 -1.37 1.94
C ALA A 78 12.30 -0.25 2.96
N LEU A 79 13.46 -0.33 3.61
CA LEU A 79 13.91 0.72 4.52
C LEU A 79 14.25 2.01 3.77
N GLN A 80 14.94 1.93 2.63
CA GLN A 80 15.21 3.10 1.80
C GLN A 80 13.95 3.74 1.23
N GLU A 81 12.97 2.94 0.81
CA GLU A 81 11.67 3.45 0.36
C GLU A 81 10.90 4.14 1.49
N SER A 82 11.11 3.73 2.75
CA SER A 82 10.56 4.44 3.90
C SER A 82 11.13 5.85 4.04
N LEU A 83 12.44 6.04 3.80
CA LEU A 83 13.07 7.37 3.76
C LEU A 83 12.56 8.22 2.58
N ARG A 84 12.42 7.61 1.39
CA ARG A 84 11.85 8.30 0.22
C ARG A 84 10.41 8.76 0.47
N ASN A 85 9.63 7.95 1.18
CA ASN A 85 8.27 8.32 1.58
C ASN A 85 8.27 9.49 2.57
N LEU A 86 9.23 9.54 3.49
CA LEU A 86 9.39 10.68 4.39
C LEU A 86 9.76 11.94 3.61
N ASP A 87 10.73 11.85 2.70
CA ASP A 87 11.15 12.96 1.86
C ASP A 87 10.00 13.51 1.01
N ARG A 88 9.24 12.63 0.35
CA ARG A 88 8.03 12.99 -0.40
C ARG A 88 6.97 13.66 0.49
N SER A 89 6.85 13.22 1.75
CA SER A 89 5.91 13.84 2.68
C SER A 89 6.29 15.29 2.98
N TYR A 90 7.58 15.59 3.13
CA TYR A 90 8.08 16.96 3.28
C TYR A 90 7.89 17.78 1.99
N GLN A 91 8.22 17.21 0.83
CA GLN A 91 7.99 17.88 -0.46
C GLN A 91 6.51 18.27 -0.64
N ASN A 92 5.59 17.36 -0.33
CA ASN A 92 4.15 17.63 -0.41
C ASN A 92 3.70 18.69 0.59
N PHE A 93 4.30 18.72 1.77
CA PHE A 93 4.06 19.78 2.77
C PHE A 93 4.50 21.15 2.25
N PHE A 94 5.73 21.27 1.75
CA PHE A 94 6.25 22.54 1.21
C PHE A 94 5.47 23.01 -0.04
N LYS A 95 4.99 22.07 -0.87
CA LYS A 95 4.10 22.37 -2.00
C LYS A 95 2.66 22.69 -1.58
N LYS A 96 2.34 22.69 -0.27
CA LYS A 96 1.00 22.91 0.30
C LYS A 96 -0.06 21.87 -0.15
N ILE A 97 0.38 20.70 -0.66
CA ILE A 97 -0.50 19.60 -1.08
C ILE A 97 -0.96 18.78 0.14
N ALA A 98 -0.12 18.68 1.17
CA ALA A 98 -0.40 17.90 2.38
C ALA A 98 0.00 18.65 3.66
N LYS A 99 -0.56 18.20 4.80
CA LYS A 99 -0.17 18.69 6.12
C LYS A 99 1.24 18.20 6.49
N TYR A 100 1.80 18.80 7.55
CA TYR A 100 3.12 18.41 8.08
C TYR A 100 3.20 16.90 8.36
N PRO A 101 4.33 16.24 8.06
CA PRO A 101 4.52 14.81 8.31
C PRO A 101 4.24 14.43 9.75
N ARG A 102 3.53 13.31 9.97
CA ARG A 102 3.21 12.80 11.30
C ARG A 102 3.88 11.45 11.55
N PHE A 103 4.15 11.14 12.82
CA PHE A 103 4.63 9.83 13.23
C PHE A 103 3.64 8.73 12.85
N LYS A 104 4.18 7.62 12.35
CA LYS A 104 3.38 6.44 11.98
C LYS A 104 3.09 5.60 13.22
N SER A 105 1.84 5.18 13.39
CA SER A 105 1.40 4.33 14.49
C SER A 105 1.25 2.86 14.07
N LYS A 106 1.49 1.94 15.01
CA LYS A 106 1.22 0.50 14.85
C LYS A 106 -0.29 0.22 14.73
N HIS A 107 -1.11 1.08 15.34
CA HIS A 107 -2.57 0.92 15.35
C HIS A 107 -3.25 1.39 14.06
N ASN A 108 -2.49 1.92 13.10
CA ASN A 108 -3.07 2.26 11.80
C ASN A 108 -3.51 0.99 11.08
N HIS A 109 -4.77 0.94 10.65
CA HIS A 109 -5.37 -0.20 9.96
C HIS A 109 -4.80 -0.46 8.56
N ARG A 110 -4.20 0.55 7.95
CA ARG A 110 -3.55 0.44 6.63
C ARG A 110 -2.05 0.45 6.81
N GLN A 111 -1.46 -0.74 6.82
CA GLN A 111 -0.01 -0.90 6.91
C GLN A 111 0.51 -1.45 5.60
N SER A 112 1.55 -0.81 5.07
CA SER A 112 2.21 -1.24 3.85
C SER A 112 3.67 -0.83 3.83
N TYR A 113 4.47 -1.61 3.09
CA TYR A 113 5.82 -1.22 2.71
C TYR A 113 6.02 -1.46 1.22
N ARG A 114 6.90 -0.69 0.60
CA ARG A 114 7.28 -0.82 -0.80
C ARG A 114 8.71 -1.35 -0.89
N THR A 115 8.96 -2.22 -1.85
CA THR A 115 10.30 -2.65 -2.24
C THR A 115 10.51 -2.47 -3.74
N ARG A 116 11.73 -2.18 -4.15
CA ARG A 116 12.09 -2.02 -5.58
C ARG A 116 12.63 -3.31 -6.15
N ASN A 117 12.37 -3.52 -7.42
CA ASN A 117 12.93 -4.64 -8.16
C ASN A 117 14.39 -4.33 -8.53
N GLN A 118 15.31 -5.00 -7.86
CA GLN A 118 16.74 -4.98 -8.20
C GLN A 118 17.17 -6.39 -8.63
N GLY A 119 17.89 -6.47 -9.74
CA GLY A 119 18.43 -7.74 -10.23
C GLY A 119 17.36 -8.83 -10.41
N ASN A 120 16.15 -8.47 -10.85
CA ASN A 120 15.02 -9.39 -11.00
C ASN A 120 14.59 -10.09 -9.69
N GLY A 121 14.81 -9.44 -8.55
CA GLY A 121 14.41 -9.94 -7.22
C GLY A 121 12.90 -10.01 -7.00
N ILE A 122 12.10 -9.34 -7.86
CA ILE A 122 10.63 -9.42 -7.88
C ILE A 122 10.22 -10.00 -9.23
N ARG A 123 9.69 -11.22 -9.22
CA ARG A 123 9.27 -11.93 -10.43
C ARG A 123 8.15 -12.91 -10.12
N ILE A 124 7.38 -13.27 -11.14
CA ILE A 124 6.33 -14.28 -11.05
C ILE A 124 6.89 -15.61 -11.55
N GLU A 125 6.67 -16.67 -10.77
CA GLU A 125 7.01 -18.05 -11.10
C GLU A 125 5.75 -18.90 -10.94
N GLY A 126 5.03 -19.11 -12.06
CA GLY A 126 3.73 -19.78 -12.06
C GLY A 126 2.72 -19.08 -11.14
N GLU A 127 2.21 -19.79 -10.16
CA GLU A 127 1.27 -19.24 -9.16
C GLU A 127 1.94 -18.58 -7.94
N LYS A 128 3.24 -18.32 -8.00
CA LYS A 128 4.02 -17.74 -6.90
C LYS A 128 4.71 -16.47 -7.34
N LEU A 129 4.79 -15.53 -6.42
CA LEU A 129 5.55 -14.29 -6.56
C LEU A 129 6.80 -14.38 -5.71
N HIS A 130 7.96 -14.25 -6.32
CA HIS A 130 9.21 -14.10 -5.59
C HIS A 130 9.33 -12.66 -5.07
N LEU A 131 9.62 -12.51 -3.78
CA LEU A 131 9.83 -11.22 -3.12
C LEU A 131 11.11 -11.26 -2.30
N PRO A 132 11.88 -10.16 -2.26
CA PRO A 132 13.09 -10.08 -1.43
C PRO A 132 12.79 -10.43 0.05
N ARG A 133 13.67 -11.26 0.65
CA ARG A 133 13.55 -11.75 2.03
C ARG A 133 12.35 -12.66 2.33
N LEU A 134 11.33 -12.67 1.49
CA LEU A 134 10.14 -13.53 1.66
C LEU A 134 10.24 -14.83 0.84
N GLY A 135 11.05 -14.81 -0.24
CA GLY A 135 11.09 -15.90 -1.21
C GLY A 135 9.77 -16.01 -1.98
N LEU A 136 9.36 -17.22 -2.31
CA LEU A 136 8.16 -17.54 -3.10
C LEU A 136 6.90 -17.49 -2.24
N VAL A 137 6.01 -16.55 -2.54
CA VAL A 137 4.71 -16.36 -1.87
C VAL A 137 3.58 -16.72 -2.85
N LYS A 138 2.62 -17.52 -2.43
CA LYS A 138 1.44 -17.85 -3.26
C LYS A 138 0.65 -16.58 -3.58
N ILE A 139 0.39 -16.36 -4.89
CA ILE A 139 -0.37 -15.22 -5.41
C ILE A 139 -1.59 -15.71 -6.18
N LYS A 140 -2.70 -14.96 -6.12
CA LYS A 140 -3.85 -15.17 -7.01
C LYS A 140 -3.82 -14.11 -8.10
N LEU A 141 -3.35 -14.49 -9.27
CA LEU A 141 -3.40 -13.65 -10.47
C LEU A 141 -4.86 -13.62 -10.97
N SER A 142 -5.54 -12.52 -10.76
CA SER A 142 -6.93 -12.31 -11.23
C SER A 142 -6.99 -11.76 -12.65
N ARG A 143 -5.86 -11.38 -13.21
CA ARG A 143 -5.67 -10.89 -14.59
C ARG A 143 -4.20 -11.05 -14.99
N GLU A 144 -3.99 -11.22 -16.26
CA GLU A 144 -2.67 -11.24 -16.85
C GLU A 144 -2.13 -9.81 -17.01
N PHE A 145 -0.83 -9.68 -17.05
CA PHE A 145 -0.15 -8.45 -17.39
C PHE A 145 1.19 -8.78 -18.05
N GLU A 146 1.59 -7.91 -18.94
CA GLU A 146 2.88 -7.96 -19.60
C GLU A 146 3.70 -6.74 -19.19
N GLY A 147 5.02 -6.89 -19.24
CA GLY A 147 5.95 -5.81 -18.94
C GLY A 147 6.87 -6.08 -17.76
N LYS A 148 7.71 -5.10 -17.45
CA LYS A 148 8.73 -5.17 -16.40
C LYS A 148 8.18 -4.70 -15.07
N ILE A 149 8.28 -5.56 -14.04
CA ILE A 149 7.93 -5.17 -12.68
C ILE A 149 9.01 -4.24 -12.13
N GLN A 150 8.64 -3.01 -11.79
CA GLN A 150 9.54 -1.98 -11.23
C GLN A 150 9.61 -2.04 -9.70
N ASN A 151 8.47 -2.26 -9.06
CA ASN A 151 8.38 -2.35 -7.62
C ASN A 151 7.14 -3.12 -7.16
N ALA A 152 7.16 -3.56 -5.91
CA ALA A 152 6.04 -4.19 -5.24
C ALA A 152 5.71 -3.45 -3.94
N THR A 153 4.43 -3.22 -3.69
CA THR A 153 3.93 -2.70 -2.42
C THR A 153 3.13 -3.79 -1.73
N ILE A 154 3.65 -4.30 -0.63
CA ILE A 154 2.98 -5.30 0.20
C ILE A 154 2.12 -4.57 1.23
N SER A 155 0.86 -4.97 1.37
CA SER A 155 -0.09 -4.34 2.29
C SER A 155 -0.89 -5.36 3.07
N ARG A 156 -1.20 -5.01 4.34
CA ARG A 156 -2.11 -5.75 5.21
C ARG A 156 -3.37 -4.92 5.44
N THR A 157 -4.53 -5.56 5.30
CA THR A 157 -5.83 -4.95 5.65
C THR A 157 -6.13 -5.12 7.14
N ALA A 158 -7.12 -4.38 7.66
CA ALA A 158 -7.63 -4.54 9.01
C ALA A 158 -8.17 -5.96 9.28
N SER A 159 -8.69 -6.64 8.26
CA SER A 159 -9.17 -8.02 8.33
C SER A 159 -8.06 -9.09 8.25
N GLY A 160 -6.78 -8.69 8.36
CA GLY A 160 -5.65 -9.62 8.31
C GLY A 160 -5.33 -10.19 6.93
N LYS A 161 -5.91 -9.65 5.87
CA LYS A 161 -5.66 -10.11 4.50
C LYS A 161 -4.46 -9.38 3.89
N TYR A 162 -3.63 -10.11 3.13
CA TYR A 162 -2.43 -9.57 2.49
C TYR A 162 -2.64 -9.39 0.99
N TYR A 163 -2.11 -8.29 0.48
CA TYR A 163 -2.15 -7.94 -0.94
C TYR A 163 -0.79 -7.43 -1.38
N VAL A 164 -0.48 -7.63 -2.65
CA VAL A 164 0.64 -6.99 -3.32
C VAL A 164 0.11 -6.10 -4.44
N SER A 165 0.65 -4.89 -4.53
CA SER A 165 0.45 -4.02 -5.70
C SER A 165 1.76 -3.96 -6.46
N LEU A 166 1.76 -4.48 -7.68
CA LEU A 166 2.90 -4.48 -8.60
C LEU A 166 2.80 -3.24 -9.50
N CYS A 167 3.88 -2.50 -9.61
CA CYS A 167 4.02 -1.40 -10.56
C CYS A 167 4.76 -1.97 -11.78
N VAL A 168 4.09 -2.03 -12.91
CA VAL A 168 4.60 -2.64 -14.14
C VAL A 168 4.74 -1.58 -15.22
N THR A 169 5.87 -1.57 -15.90
CA THR A 169 6.13 -0.72 -17.06
C THR A 169 6.17 -1.59 -18.31
N ALA A 170 5.41 -1.21 -19.32
CA ALA A 170 5.41 -1.82 -20.64
C ALA A 170 5.15 -0.76 -21.71
N ASP A 171 5.25 -1.15 -22.97
CA ASP A 171 4.89 -0.27 -24.09
C ASP A 171 3.39 0.01 -24.11
N ILE A 172 3.02 1.21 -24.55
CA ILE A 172 1.63 1.69 -24.52
C ILE A 172 0.68 0.75 -25.25
N GLU A 173 1.14 0.11 -26.30
CA GLU A 173 0.35 -0.83 -27.11
C GLU A 173 -0.19 -2.01 -26.29
N ASN A 174 0.58 -2.47 -25.28
CA ASN A 174 0.19 -3.57 -24.40
C ASN A 174 -0.85 -3.15 -23.34
N PHE A 175 -1.13 -1.85 -23.20
CA PHE A 175 -2.10 -1.34 -22.22
C PHE A 175 -3.38 -0.82 -22.88
N LEU A 176 -3.35 -0.55 -24.16
CA LEU A 176 -4.54 -0.13 -24.88
C LEU A 176 -5.48 -1.33 -25.03
N ALA A 177 -6.61 -1.27 -24.36
CA ALA A 177 -7.69 -2.21 -24.65
C ALA A 177 -8.11 -2.00 -26.10
N ARG A 178 -8.04 -3.04 -26.92
CA ARG A 178 -8.70 -3.04 -28.24
C ARG A 178 -10.19 -3.02 -27.97
N ASN A 179 -10.80 -1.87 -28.18
CA ASN A 179 -12.25 -1.74 -28.11
C ASN A 179 -12.81 -2.28 -29.43
N GLU A 180 -13.11 -3.57 -29.45
CA GLU A 180 -13.78 -4.22 -30.61
C GLU A 180 -15.31 -4.11 -30.51
N GLY A 181 -15.83 -3.48 -29.47
CA GLY A 181 -17.25 -3.27 -29.20
C GLY A 181 -17.66 -1.81 -29.18
N GLY A 182 -18.95 -1.57 -29.29
CA GLY A 182 -19.54 -0.24 -29.24
C GLY A 182 -19.30 0.47 -27.89
N GLU A 183 -19.50 1.77 -27.87
CA GLU A 183 -19.48 2.57 -26.66
C GLU A 183 -20.85 2.49 -25.96
N VAL A 184 -20.84 2.42 -24.63
CA VAL A 184 -22.04 2.51 -23.81
C VAL A 184 -21.87 3.63 -22.79
N GLY A 185 -22.80 4.58 -22.80
CA GLY A 185 -22.93 5.61 -21.77
C GLY A 185 -23.68 5.06 -20.57
N ILE A 186 -23.21 5.32 -19.36
CA ILE A 186 -23.88 4.91 -18.11
C ILE A 186 -24.12 6.16 -17.26
N ASP A 187 -25.39 6.39 -16.91
CA ASP A 187 -25.80 7.39 -15.92
C ASP A 187 -26.13 6.71 -14.59
N VAL A 188 -25.63 7.25 -13.49
CA VAL A 188 -25.84 6.71 -12.13
C VAL A 188 -26.72 7.67 -11.33
N GLY A 189 -27.89 7.16 -10.91
CA GLY A 189 -28.90 7.95 -10.22
C GLY A 189 -29.22 7.48 -8.79
N LEU A 190 -29.99 8.30 -8.09
CA LEU A 190 -30.52 7.95 -6.75
C LEU A 190 -31.84 7.17 -6.82
N LYS A 191 -32.69 7.44 -7.82
CA LYS A 191 -33.97 6.76 -8.01
C LYS A 191 -33.73 5.39 -8.65
N GLU A 192 -33.03 5.37 -9.74
CA GLU A 192 -32.51 4.18 -10.40
C GLU A 192 -31.02 4.06 -10.11
N PHE A 193 -30.51 2.85 -9.94
CA PHE A 193 -29.10 2.65 -9.65
C PHE A 193 -28.21 3.06 -10.82
N CYS A 194 -28.59 2.65 -12.01
CA CYS A 194 -28.03 3.18 -13.26
C CYS A 194 -28.97 2.94 -14.43
N SER A 195 -28.84 3.79 -15.46
CA SER A 195 -29.38 3.59 -16.80
C SER A 195 -28.26 3.64 -17.83
N ASP A 196 -28.37 2.84 -18.88
CA ASP A 196 -27.40 2.85 -19.96
C ASP A 196 -27.97 3.52 -21.23
N SER A 197 -27.09 3.85 -22.18
CA SER A 197 -27.46 4.44 -23.46
C SER A 197 -28.28 3.51 -24.36
N ASN A 198 -28.38 2.22 -24.02
CA ASN A 198 -29.18 1.23 -24.73
C ASN A 198 -30.61 1.10 -24.16
N GLY A 199 -30.96 1.92 -23.16
CA GLY A 199 -32.27 1.93 -22.51
C GLY A 199 -32.43 0.90 -21.40
N ASN A 200 -31.36 0.20 -20.98
CA ASN A 200 -31.45 -0.70 -19.84
C ASN A 200 -31.41 0.11 -18.54
N VAL A 201 -32.30 -0.23 -17.63
CA VAL A 201 -32.41 0.41 -16.32
C VAL A 201 -32.17 -0.64 -15.22
N VAL A 202 -31.29 -0.33 -14.29
CA VAL A 202 -31.07 -1.13 -13.09
C VAL A 202 -31.69 -0.41 -11.89
N GLU A 203 -32.67 -1.06 -11.26
CA GLU A 203 -33.33 -0.50 -10.09
C GLU A 203 -32.39 -0.34 -8.90
N ASN A 204 -32.60 0.69 -8.08
CA ASN A 204 -31.84 0.88 -6.88
C ASN A 204 -32.31 -0.10 -5.77
N PRO A 205 -31.50 -1.08 -5.37
CA PRO A 205 -31.89 -2.08 -4.38
C PRO A 205 -32.10 -1.51 -2.98
N CYS A 206 -31.72 -0.25 -2.73
CA CYS A 206 -31.90 0.48 -1.46
C CYS A 206 -31.52 -0.35 -0.20
N ILE A 207 -30.46 -1.15 -0.29
CA ILE A 207 -30.09 -2.15 0.73
C ILE A 207 -29.93 -1.52 2.12
N LEU A 208 -29.29 -0.36 2.20
CA LEU A 208 -29.10 0.35 3.46
C LEU A 208 -30.45 0.74 4.10
N LYS A 209 -31.36 1.33 3.32
CA LYS A 209 -32.70 1.73 3.78
C LYS A 209 -33.52 0.53 4.25
N ARG A 210 -33.47 -0.59 3.51
CA ARG A 210 -34.15 -1.85 3.83
C ARG A 210 -33.63 -2.47 5.12
N LEU A 211 -32.31 -2.45 5.34
CA LEU A 211 -31.67 -3.09 6.50
C LEU A 211 -31.54 -2.17 7.72
N SER A 212 -31.72 -0.84 7.57
CA SER A 212 -31.53 0.13 8.65
C SER A 212 -32.41 -0.17 9.90
N LYS A 213 -33.65 -0.55 9.69
CA LYS A 213 -34.57 -0.93 10.81
C LYS A 213 -34.06 -2.17 11.56
N LYS A 214 -33.54 -3.16 10.81
CA LYS A 214 -32.98 -4.39 11.42
C LYS A 214 -31.70 -4.06 12.19
N LEU A 215 -30.82 -3.27 11.61
CA LEU A 215 -29.58 -2.82 12.27
C LEU A 215 -29.89 -2.05 13.57
N ALA A 216 -30.78 -1.08 13.53
CA ALA A 216 -31.17 -0.32 14.72
C ALA A 216 -31.74 -1.20 15.83
N ARG A 217 -32.54 -2.24 15.46
CA ARG A 217 -33.06 -3.23 16.43
C ARG A 217 -31.93 -4.04 17.08
N GLU A 218 -30.99 -4.54 16.30
CA GLU A 218 -29.86 -5.32 16.82
C GLU A 218 -28.88 -4.45 17.66
N GLN A 219 -28.67 -3.21 17.28
CA GLN A 219 -27.89 -2.25 18.08
C GLN A 219 -28.54 -1.97 19.44
N ARG A 220 -29.88 -1.80 19.49
CA ARG A 220 -30.61 -1.66 20.79
C ARG A 220 -30.49 -2.91 21.64
N LYS A 221 -30.56 -4.10 21.06
CA LYS A 221 -30.35 -5.36 21.82
C LYS A 221 -28.92 -5.42 22.38
N LEU A 222 -27.92 -5.06 21.58
CA LEU A 222 -26.53 -5.05 22.00
C LEU A 222 -26.28 -4.06 23.14
N SER A 223 -26.86 -2.86 23.05
CA SER A 223 -26.70 -1.83 24.09
C SER A 223 -27.34 -2.19 25.44
N ARG A 224 -28.35 -3.09 25.41
CA ARG A 224 -29.02 -3.59 26.64
C ARG A 224 -28.29 -4.78 27.28
N LYS A 225 -27.34 -5.41 26.60
CA LYS A 225 -26.50 -6.43 27.24
C LYS A 225 -25.58 -5.77 28.23
N LYS A 226 -25.65 -6.21 29.50
CA LYS A 226 -24.66 -5.79 30.52
C LYS A 226 -23.30 -6.23 30.03
N LYS A 227 -22.31 -5.37 30.16
CA LYS A 227 -20.91 -5.78 30.06
C LYS A 227 -20.62 -6.67 31.25
N GLU A 228 -20.38 -7.96 31.01
CA GLU A 228 -19.73 -8.82 31.95
C GLU A 228 -18.26 -8.45 32.11
#